data_585f811f6a2e71b80f54a5a8087ccbfd
#
_entry.id   585f811f6a2e71b80f54a5a8087ccbfd
#
_cell.length_a   1.000
_cell.length_b   1.000
_cell.length_c   1.000
_cell.angle_alpha   90.00
_cell.angle_beta   90.00
_cell.angle_gamma   90.00
#
_symmetry.space_group_name_H-M   'P 1'
#
loop_
_entity.id
_entity.type
_entity.pdbx_description
1 polymer ?
#
loop_
_entity_poly.entity_id
_entity_poly.type
_entity_poly.pdbx_seq_one_letter_code
_entity_poly.pdbx_strand_id
1 'polypeptide(L)'
;MPVVRASEAVVHEMHGARFVSYATPRTGSAQLAAWRGEIPADTRAPAHTVTHEEVLHLLAGTLRLTLDGETHTVTAGDTAIVNAGTTLAVENPTDAPAAMWVTTSVGLEAELADGTRITPPWTH
;
A
#
# COMPACT_ATOMS: atom_id res chain seq x y z
N MET A 1 21.57 -10.88 -7.63
CA MET A 1 20.68 -11.11 -6.45
C MET A 1 20.92 -10.03 -5.39
N PRO A 2 20.27 -8.87 -5.52
CA PRO A 2 20.49 -7.79 -4.56
C PRO A 2 19.88 -8.11 -3.20
N VAL A 3 20.48 -7.52 -2.17
CA VAL A 3 19.90 -7.46 -0.83
C VAL A 3 19.74 -5.98 -0.53
N VAL A 4 18.53 -5.57 -0.20
CA VAL A 4 18.23 -4.18 0.16
C VAL A 4 18.24 -4.07 1.67
N ARG A 5 19.18 -3.32 2.22
CA ARG A 5 19.27 -3.09 3.66
C ARG A 5 18.24 -2.07 4.11
N ALA A 6 17.82 -2.13 5.36
CA ALA A 6 16.85 -1.17 5.90
C ALA A 6 17.31 0.28 5.69
N SER A 7 18.62 0.53 5.80
CA SER A 7 19.20 1.88 5.59
C SER A 7 19.15 2.35 4.14
N GLU A 8 18.88 1.46 3.20
CA GLU A 8 18.82 1.77 1.77
C GLU A 8 17.39 1.99 1.28
N ALA A 9 16.40 1.74 2.12
CA ALA A 9 15.01 1.93 1.77
C ALA A 9 14.71 3.41 1.53
N VAL A 10 13.85 3.69 0.56
CA VAL A 10 13.47 5.06 0.21
C VAL A 10 12.10 5.36 0.78
N VAL A 11 12.00 6.47 1.53
CA VAL A 11 10.76 6.88 2.18
C VAL A 11 10.02 7.89 1.31
N HIS A 12 8.74 7.63 1.07
CA HIS A 12 7.82 8.54 0.40
C HIS A 12 6.64 8.83 1.31
N GLU A 13 6.07 10.02 1.20
CA GLU A 13 4.88 10.41 1.96
C GLU A 13 3.80 10.88 1.00
N MET A 14 2.55 10.44 1.24
CA MET A 14 1.39 10.84 0.46
C MET A 14 0.12 10.61 1.25
N HIS A 15 -0.80 11.58 1.21
CA HIS A 15 -2.11 11.52 1.89
C HIS A 15 -2.00 11.16 3.37
N GLY A 16 -0.97 11.66 4.06
CA GLY A 16 -0.74 11.41 5.48
C GLY A 16 -0.09 10.07 5.79
N ALA A 17 0.06 9.18 4.83
CA ALA A 17 0.70 7.88 5.01
C ALA A 17 2.18 7.93 4.61
N ARG A 18 2.96 7.00 5.14
CA ARG A 18 4.39 6.87 4.87
C ARG A 18 4.64 5.53 4.18
N PHE A 19 5.36 5.57 3.06
CA PHE A 19 5.65 4.40 2.24
C PHE A 19 7.16 4.19 2.21
N VAL A 20 7.61 3.08 2.77
CA VAL A 20 9.03 2.73 2.85
C VAL A 20 9.29 1.67 1.78
N SER A 21 9.93 2.08 0.69
CA SER A 21 10.12 1.25 -0.49
C SER A 21 11.38 0.41 -0.39
N TYR A 22 11.25 -0.88 -0.63
CA TYR A 22 12.35 -1.85 -0.58
C TYR A 22 12.63 -2.49 -1.94
N ALA A 23 11.66 -3.22 -2.49
CA ALA A 23 11.84 -3.95 -3.73
C ALA A 23 11.13 -3.24 -4.88
N THR A 24 11.90 -2.74 -5.83
CA THR A 24 11.40 -2.06 -7.03
C THR A 24 12.42 -2.29 -8.17
N PRO A 25 12.09 -1.88 -9.41
CA PRO A 25 13.08 -1.93 -10.49
C PRO A 25 14.38 -1.20 -10.15
N ARG A 26 14.27 -0.08 -9.42
CA ARG A 26 15.45 0.70 -8.99
C ARG A 26 16.39 -0.11 -8.12
N THR A 27 15.89 -1.01 -7.30
CA THR A 27 16.71 -1.84 -6.42
C THR A 27 17.00 -3.23 -6.99
N GLY A 28 16.55 -3.50 -8.22
CA GLY A 28 16.91 -4.72 -8.94
C GLY A 28 15.80 -5.75 -9.08
N SER A 29 14.57 -5.42 -8.70
CA SER A 29 13.45 -6.34 -8.91
C SER A 29 12.98 -6.31 -10.36
N ALA A 30 12.71 -7.47 -10.93
CA ALA A 30 12.26 -7.58 -12.32
C ALA A 30 10.74 -7.62 -12.44
N GLN A 31 10.05 -8.27 -11.50
CA GLN A 31 8.62 -8.56 -11.63
C GLN A 31 7.78 -8.03 -10.46
N LEU A 32 8.38 -7.90 -9.28
CA LEU A 32 7.64 -7.58 -8.07
C LEU A 32 8.08 -6.25 -7.47
N ALA A 33 7.12 -5.56 -6.86
CA ALA A 33 7.38 -4.39 -6.03
C ALA A 33 6.85 -4.68 -4.63
N ALA A 34 7.59 -4.27 -3.61
CA ALA A 34 7.19 -4.50 -2.22
C ALA A 34 7.64 -3.34 -1.34
N TRP A 35 6.76 -2.92 -0.45
CA TRP A 35 7.01 -1.80 0.45
C TRP A 35 6.28 -1.99 1.77
N ARG A 36 6.72 -1.22 2.77
CA ARG A 36 6.04 -1.11 4.05
C ARG A 36 5.20 0.16 4.04
N GLY A 37 3.91 0.05 4.32
CA GLY A 37 3.02 1.18 4.52
C GLY A 37 2.89 1.47 6.01
N GLU A 38 3.02 2.73 6.39
CA GLU A 38 2.81 3.17 7.76
C GLU A 38 1.65 4.17 7.75
N ILE A 39 0.57 3.83 8.44
CA ILE A 39 -0.67 4.59 8.45
C ILE A 39 -0.88 5.17 9.85
N PRO A 40 -0.64 6.47 10.05
CA PRO A 40 -0.83 7.09 11.37
C PRO A 40 -2.26 6.99 11.85
N ALA A 41 -2.45 7.19 13.16
CA ALA A 41 -3.76 7.30 13.76
C ALA A 41 -4.62 8.36 13.05
N ASP A 42 -5.93 8.14 12.98
CA ASP A 42 -6.90 9.07 12.41
C ASP A 42 -6.57 9.49 10.97
N THR A 43 -6.05 8.56 10.16
CA THR A 43 -5.70 8.82 8.77
C THR A 43 -6.72 8.19 7.84
N ARG A 44 -7.14 8.96 6.83
CA ARG A 44 -8.03 8.48 5.77
C ARG A 44 -7.43 8.89 4.43
N ALA A 45 -7.10 7.91 3.60
CA ALA A 45 -6.64 8.16 2.24
C ALA A 45 -7.83 8.14 1.27
N PRO A 46 -7.77 8.89 0.15
CA PRO A 46 -8.83 8.84 -0.84
C PRO A 46 -8.92 7.45 -1.49
N ALA A 47 -10.13 7.05 -1.87
CA ALA A 47 -10.35 5.81 -2.59
C ALA A 47 -9.67 5.86 -3.95
N HIS A 48 -9.10 4.74 -4.37
CA HIS A 48 -8.46 4.62 -5.67
C HIS A 48 -8.65 3.21 -6.24
N THR A 49 -8.62 3.11 -7.56
CA THR A 49 -8.70 1.83 -8.26
C THR A 49 -7.29 1.40 -8.64
N VAL A 50 -6.93 0.17 -8.34
CA VAL A 50 -5.60 -0.36 -8.63
C VAL A 50 -5.61 -1.11 -9.97
N THR A 51 -4.55 -0.92 -10.77
CA THR A 51 -4.42 -1.57 -12.08
C THR A 51 -3.87 -2.99 -11.98
N HIS A 52 -3.15 -3.29 -10.90
CA HIS A 52 -2.54 -4.59 -10.64
C HIS A 52 -3.02 -5.13 -9.31
N GLU A 53 -2.99 -6.44 -9.15
CA GLU A 53 -3.31 -7.07 -7.87
C GLU A 53 -2.30 -6.68 -6.80
N GLU A 54 -2.81 -6.40 -5.61
CA GLU A 54 -1.98 -6.14 -4.43
C GLU A 54 -2.31 -7.13 -3.33
N VAL A 55 -1.30 -7.56 -2.60
CA VAL A 55 -1.47 -8.31 -1.34
C VAL A 55 -1.03 -7.40 -0.21
N LEU A 56 -1.93 -7.15 0.74
CA LEU A 56 -1.67 -6.33 1.91
C LEU A 56 -1.68 -7.22 3.14
N HIS A 57 -0.55 -7.30 3.82
CA HIS A 57 -0.43 -8.07 5.06
C HIS A 57 -0.23 -7.11 6.23
N LEU A 58 -1.16 -7.11 7.19
CA LEU A 58 -1.08 -6.18 8.32
C LEU A 58 -0.06 -6.68 9.33
N LEU A 59 0.92 -5.82 9.64
CA LEU A 59 2.02 -6.13 10.55
C LEU A 59 1.72 -5.68 11.98
N ALA A 60 1.02 -4.56 12.13
CA ALA A 60 0.73 -3.96 13.43
C ALA A 60 -0.50 -3.08 13.35
N GLY A 61 -1.25 -3.00 14.43
CA GLY A 61 -2.42 -2.12 14.54
C GLY A 61 -3.66 -2.68 13.89
N THR A 62 -4.58 -1.78 13.56
CA THR A 62 -5.88 -2.10 12.98
C THR A 62 -6.16 -1.12 11.85
N LEU A 63 -6.65 -1.62 10.72
CA LEU A 63 -7.07 -0.79 9.59
C LEU A 63 -8.50 -1.16 9.20
N ARG A 64 -9.18 -0.20 8.59
CA ARG A 64 -10.44 -0.43 7.89
C ARG A 64 -10.16 -0.33 6.40
N LEU A 65 -10.41 -1.43 5.68
CA LEU A 65 -10.26 -1.49 4.23
C LEU A 65 -11.62 -1.57 3.59
N THR A 66 -11.87 -0.74 2.59
CA THR A 66 -13.09 -0.81 1.79
C THR A 66 -12.71 -1.26 0.39
N LEU A 67 -13.23 -2.41 -0.03
CA LEU A 67 -12.95 -3.04 -1.31
C LEU A 67 -14.26 -3.08 -2.10
N ASP A 68 -14.35 -2.28 -3.18
CA ASP A 68 -15.56 -2.16 -4.00
C ASP A 68 -16.81 -1.90 -3.14
N GLY A 69 -16.69 -0.99 -2.17
CA GLY A 69 -17.80 -0.61 -1.29
C GLY A 69 -18.03 -1.53 -0.08
N GLU A 70 -17.35 -2.67 0.01
CA GLU A 70 -17.46 -3.58 1.15
C GLU A 70 -16.34 -3.29 2.15
N THR A 71 -16.71 -2.97 3.38
CA THR A 71 -15.78 -2.57 4.42
C THR A 71 -15.39 -3.74 5.33
N HIS A 72 -14.09 -3.88 5.55
CA HIS A 72 -13.51 -4.92 6.41
C HIS A 72 -12.60 -4.28 7.45
N THR A 73 -12.73 -4.74 8.70
CA THR A 73 -11.76 -4.42 9.75
C THR A 73 -10.69 -5.51 9.75
N VAL A 74 -9.43 -5.12 9.59
CA VAL A 74 -8.30 -6.03 9.58
C VAL A 74 -7.35 -5.70 10.72
N THR A 75 -6.78 -6.72 11.32
CA THR A 75 -5.86 -6.60 12.46
C THR A 75 -4.55 -7.30 12.14
N ALA A 76 -3.53 -7.10 12.98
CA ALA A 76 -2.21 -7.68 12.76
C ALA A 76 -2.28 -9.18 12.49
N GLY A 77 -1.64 -9.61 11.41
CA GLY A 77 -1.64 -11.00 10.93
C GLY A 77 -2.65 -11.27 9.82
N ASP A 78 -3.63 -10.40 9.63
CA ASP A 78 -4.61 -10.56 8.55
C ASP A 78 -4.01 -10.15 7.20
N THR A 79 -4.51 -10.76 6.14
CA THR A 79 -4.07 -10.48 4.78
C THR A 79 -5.27 -10.15 3.90
N ALA A 80 -5.17 -9.06 3.16
CA ALA A 80 -6.17 -8.69 2.16
C ALA A 80 -5.59 -8.92 0.76
N ILE A 81 -6.41 -9.47 -0.13
CA ILE A 81 -6.08 -9.61 -1.54
C ILE A 81 -6.95 -8.62 -2.31
N VAL A 82 -6.29 -7.68 -2.96
CA VAL A 82 -6.95 -6.62 -3.73
C VAL A 82 -6.73 -6.90 -5.20
N ASN A 83 -7.72 -7.49 -5.85
CA ASN A 83 -7.63 -7.86 -7.26
C ASN A 83 -7.52 -6.62 -8.15
N ALA A 84 -6.92 -6.78 -9.31
CA ALA A 84 -6.85 -5.71 -10.31
C ALA A 84 -8.25 -5.21 -10.66
N GLY A 85 -8.41 -3.91 -10.76
CA GLY A 85 -9.70 -3.27 -11.03
C GLY A 85 -10.55 -2.98 -9.78
N THR A 86 -10.09 -3.40 -8.60
CA THR A 86 -10.79 -3.13 -7.35
C THR A 86 -10.59 -1.69 -6.90
N THR A 87 -11.64 -1.04 -6.44
CA THR A 87 -11.55 0.24 -5.76
C THR A 87 -11.24 0.00 -4.29
N LEU A 88 -10.11 0.54 -3.84
CA LEU A 88 -9.57 0.36 -2.49
C LEU A 88 -9.57 1.67 -1.73
N ALA A 89 -10.07 1.66 -0.51
CA ALA A 89 -9.89 2.76 0.43
C ALA A 89 -9.26 2.21 1.72
N VAL A 90 -8.23 2.90 2.20
CA VAL A 90 -7.52 2.55 3.43
C VAL A 90 -7.76 3.62 4.46
N GLU A 91 -8.18 3.21 5.66
CA GLU A 91 -8.46 4.14 6.75
C GLU A 91 -7.93 3.56 8.06
N ASN A 92 -7.28 4.40 8.86
CA ASN A 92 -6.97 4.08 10.24
C ASN A 92 -7.88 4.92 11.15
N PRO A 93 -9.02 4.38 11.59
CA PRO A 93 -9.94 5.13 12.46
C PRO A 93 -9.56 5.09 13.94
N THR A 94 -8.43 4.47 14.27
CA THR A 94 -7.99 4.27 15.66
C THR A 94 -7.05 5.39 16.12
N ASP A 95 -6.71 5.38 17.39
CA ASP A 95 -5.78 6.34 18.00
C ASP A 95 -4.33 5.83 18.05
N ALA A 96 -4.05 4.72 17.36
CA ALA A 96 -2.71 4.12 17.31
C ALA A 96 -2.28 3.93 15.85
N PRO A 97 -0.97 4.00 15.55
CA PRO A 97 -0.48 3.77 14.20
C PRO A 97 -0.66 2.32 13.78
N ALA A 98 -0.74 2.09 12.46
CA ALA A 98 -0.78 0.78 11.85
C ALA A 98 0.34 0.64 10.83
N ALA A 99 0.77 -0.59 10.57
CA ALA A 99 1.78 -0.89 9.58
C ALA A 99 1.36 -2.11 8.77
N MET A 100 1.63 -2.06 7.46
CA MET A 100 1.32 -3.17 6.55
C MET A 100 2.51 -3.41 5.62
N TRP A 101 2.60 -4.63 5.12
CA TRP A 101 3.51 -4.98 4.03
C TRP A 101 2.69 -5.22 2.78
N VAL A 102 3.08 -4.57 1.69
CA VAL A 102 2.34 -4.65 0.42
C VAL A 102 3.24 -5.21 -0.66
N THR A 103 2.71 -6.15 -1.42
CA THR A 103 3.39 -6.73 -2.57
C THR A 103 2.48 -6.64 -3.78
N THR A 104 3.03 -6.23 -4.91
CA THR A 104 2.33 -6.16 -6.18
C THR A 104 3.30 -6.46 -7.33
N SER A 105 2.80 -6.48 -8.55
CA SER A 105 3.66 -6.56 -9.73
C SER A 105 4.12 -5.18 -10.17
N VAL A 106 5.29 -5.12 -10.79
CA VAL A 106 5.84 -3.88 -11.34
C VAL A 106 4.88 -3.29 -12.37
N GLY A 107 4.74 -1.97 -12.36
CA GLY A 107 3.86 -1.26 -13.28
C GLY A 107 2.50 -0.87 -12.71
N LEU A 108 2.27 -1.13 -11.42
CA LEU A 108 1.03 -0.72 -10.76
C LEU A 108 0.79 0.78 -10.91
N GLU A 109 -0.45 1.12 -11.24
CA GLU A 109 -0.95 2.49 -11.21
C GLU A 109 -2.23 2.55 -10.38
N ALA A 110 -2.56 3.73 -9.90
CA ALA A 110 -3.78 3.99 -9.15
C ALA A 110 -4.60 5.07 -9.87
N GLU A 111 -5.92 4.92 -9.87
CA GLU A 111 -6.82 5.91 -10.45
C GLU A 111 -7.77 6.42 -9.37
N LEU A 112 -7.80 7.73 -9.18
CA LEU A 112 -8.70 8.38 -8.23
C LEU A 112 -10.10 8.52 -8.82
N ALA A 113 -11.09 8.84 -7.97
CA ALA A 113 -12.49 8.96 -8.37
C ALA A 113 -12.71 10.00 -9.48
N ASP A 114 -11.88 11.04 -9.55
CA ASP A 114 -11.96 12.09 -10.58
C ASP A 114 -11.27 11.70 -11.90
N GLY A 115 -10.76 10.48 -12.00
CA GLY A 115 -10.04 10.00 -13.19
C GLY A 115 -8.55 10.30 -13.18
N THR A 116 -8.04 11.00 -12.16
CA THR A 116 -6.61 11.26 -12.04
C THR A 116 -5.85 9.95 -11.84
N ARG A 117 -4.84 9.73 -12.68
CA ARG A 117 -4.01 8.53 -12.59
C ARG A 117 -2.70 8.87 -11.90
N ILE A 118 -2.33 8.02 -10.92
CA ILE A 118 -1.11 8.18 -10.13
C ILE A 118 -0.23 6.97 -10.41
N THR A 119 1.06 7.24 -10.69
CA THR A 119 2.09 6.22 -10.70
C THR A 119 2.80 6.31 -9.35
N PRO A 120 2.52 5.42 -8.39
CA PRO A 120 3.07 5.58 -7.05
C PRO A 120 4.61 5.51 -7.08
N PRO A 121 5.32 6.54 -6.59
CA PRO A 121 6.78 6.56 -6.68
C PRO A 121 7.45 5.44 -5.87
N TRP A 122 6.79 4.92 -4.84
CA TRP A 122 7.33 3.82 -4.05
C TRP A 122 7.28 2.47 -4.74
N THR A 123 6.71 2.37 -5.94
CA THR A 123 6.68 1.14 -6.75
C THR A 123 7.73 1.15 -7.85
N HIS A 124 8.50 2.19 -7.96
CA HIS A 124 9.55 2.37 -8.96
C HIS A 124 10.91 2.35 -8.28
#